data_92fb038154672dfe2b6ef7687cbe3427
#
_entry.id   92fb038154672dfe2b6ef7687cbe3427
#
_cell.length_a   1.000
_cell.length_b   1.000
_cell.length_c   1.000
_cell.angle_alpha   90.00
_cell.angle_beta   90.00
_cell.angle_gamma   90.00
#
_symmetry.space_group_name_H-M   'P 1'
#
loop_
_entity.id
_entity.type
_entity.pdbx_description
1 polymer ?
#
loop_
_entity_poly.entity_id
_entity_poly.type
_entity_poly.pdbx_seq_one_letter_code
_entity_poly.pdbx_strand_id
1 'polypeptide(L)'
;MKINKKIFFIIIIILLIIFCIFIFKNMIKKSKNGNNMNSQEIVDYILNIKKYKANISVQVNSNKNKNKYILNQEYNEENEAIQEVVEPVNIMGVKIIKKDGNLKIENSNLNLSTIFENYQGIGENYLDLNVF
;
A
#
# COMPACT_ATOMS: atom_id res chain seq x y z
N MET A 1 -53.61 18.62 29.87
CA MET A 1 -53.79 17.31 29.23
C MET A 1 -52.95 16.30 30.01
N LYS A 2 -53.58 15.43 30.84
CA LYS A 2 -52.81 14.43 31.63
C LYS A 2 -52.49 13.24 30.71
N ILE A 3 -51.26 13.20 30.22
CA ILE A 3 -50.76 12.07 29.46
C ILE A 3 -50.72 10.86 30.38
N ASN A 4 -51.38 9.77 29.94
CA ASN A 4 -51.46 8.54 30.69
C ASN A 4 -50.03 7.97 30.83
N LYS A 5 -49.57 7.68 32.06
CA LYS A 5 -48.19 7.21 32.32
C LYS A 5 -47.80 6.02 31.42
N LYS A 6 -48.74 5.16 31.07
CA LYS A 6 -48.52 4.03 30.15
C LYS A 6 -48.20 4.48 28.74
N ILE A 7 -48.89 5.52 28.22
CA ILE A 7 -48.63 6.06 26.88
C ILE A 7 -47.26 6.75 26.84
N PHE A 8 -46.86 7.46 27.89
CA PHE A 8 -45.54 8.06 28.01
C PHE A 8 -44.40 7.03 27.97
N PHE A 9 -44.56 5.89 28.65
CA PHE A 9 -43.57 4.80 28.61
C PHE A 9 -43.46 4.17 27.21
N ILE A 10 -44.56 3.99 26.50
CA ILE A 10 -44.55 3.44 25.13
C ILE A 10 -43.82 4.39 24.18
N ILE A 11 -44.02 5.70 24.29
CA ILE A 11 -43.30 6.69 23.45
C ILE A 11 -41.79 6.65 23.70
N ILE A 12 -41.35 6.51 24.95
CA ILE A 12 -39.92 6.40 25.29
C ILE A 12 -39.29 5.13 24.66
N ILE A 13 -39.99 3.99 24.72
CA ILE A 13 -39.52 2.74 24.13
C ILE A 13 -39.36 2.87 22.62
N ILE A 14 -40.34 3.47 21.93
CA ILE A 14 -40.28 3.69 20.47
C ILE A 14 -39.09 4.61 20.11
N LEU A 15 -38.85 5.69 20.88
CA LEU A 15 -37.71 6.61 20.68
C LEU A 15 -36.38 5.90 20.87
N LEU A 16 -36.27 4.98 21.83
CA LEU A 16 -35.09 4.18 22.09
C LEU A 16 -34.80 3.21 20.93
N ILE A 17 -35.82 2.59 20.38
CA ILE A 17 -35.67 1.69 19.22
C ILE A 17 -35.20 2.45 17.99
N ILE A 18 -35.75 3.63 17.71
CA ILE A 18 -35.34 4.49 16.59
C ILE A 18 -33.89 4.92 16.77
N PHE A 19 -33.48 5.28 17.98
CA PHE A 19 -32.11 5.66 18.30
C PHE A 19 -31.11 4.51 18.11
N CYS A 20 -31.49 3.29 18.52
CA CYS A 20 -30.68 2.09 18.26
C CYS A 20 -30.49 1.82 16.76
N ILE A 21 -31.56 1.91 15.97
CA ILE A 21 -31.50 1.74 14.52
C ILE A 21 -30.59 2.77 13.87
N PHE A 22 -30.60 4.02 14.35
CA PHE A 22 -29.75 5.10 13.84
C PHE A 22 -28.27 4.83 14.14
N ILE A 23 -27.94 4.36 15.34
CA ILE A 23 -26.57 3.98 15.71
C ILE A 23 -26.08 2.80 14.87
N PHE A 24 -26.91 1.75 14.70
CA PHE A 24 -26.56 0.60 13.87
C PHE A 24 -26.31 0.98 12.42
N LYS A 25 -27.12 1.83 11.82
CA LYS A 25 -26.88 2.33 10.44
C LYS A 25 -25.60 3.12 10.31
N ASN A 26 -25.21 3.90 11.32
CA ASN A 26 -23.96 4.65 11.31
C ASN A 26 -22.72 3.77 11.57
N MET A 27 -22.85 2.70 12.36
CA MET A 27 -21.77 1.73 12.56
C MET A 27 -21.52 0.89 11.30
N ILE A 28 -22.57 0.48 10.59
CA ILE A 28 -22.44 -0.29 9.34
C ILE A 28 -21.76 0.55 8.23
N LYS A 29 -22.00 1.86 8.19
CA LYS A 29 -21.28 2.75 7.24
C LYS A 29 -19.79 2.87 7.53
N LYS A 30 -19.34 2.69 8.77
CA LYS A 30 -17.91 2.72 9.14
C LYS A 30 -17.18 1.39 8.91
N SER A 31 -17.88 0.28 8.75
CA SER A 31 -17.30 -1.05 8.55
C SER A 31 -17.05 -1.42 7.08
N LYS A 32 -17.25 -0.52 6.12
CA LYS A 32 -16.94 -0.76 4.70
C LYS A 32 -15.47 -0.59 4.33
N ASN A 33 -14.59 -0.34 5.29
CA ASN A 33 -13.17 -0.28 5.04
C ASN A 33 -12.53 -1.65 5.33
N GLY A 34 -12.40 -2.48 4.32
CA GLY A 34 -11.37 -3.51 4.31
C GLY A 34 -11.70 -4.89 3.75
N ASN A 35 -12.97 -5.35 3.67
CA ASN A 35 -13.19 -6.77 3.41
C ASN A 35 -14.08 -7.15 2.21
N ASN A 36 -14.56 -6.21 1.40
CA ASN A 36 -15.35 -6.54 0.19
C ASN A 36 -15.15 -5.48 -0.90
N MET A 37 -13.90 -5.17 -1.24
CA MET A 37 -13.64 -4.43 -2.48
C MET A 37 -13.90 -5.38 -3.65
N ASN A 38 -14.71 -4.97 -4.60
CA ASN A 38 -14.85 -5.65 -5.88
C ASN A 38 -13.49 -5.61 -6.60
N SER A 39 -13.20 -6.62 -7.42
CA SER A 39 -11.93 -6.70 -8.17
C SER A 39 -11.61 -5.40 -8.93
N GLN A 40 -12.62 -4.73 -9.48
CA GLN A 40 -12.44 -3.47 -10.18
C GLN A 40 -12.07 -2.32 -9.23
N GLU A 41 -12.67 -2.25 -8.04
CA GLU A 41 -12.33 -1.24 -7.02
C GLU A 41 -10.89 -1.43 -6.52
N ILE A 42 -10.40 -2.68 -6.44
CA ILE A 42 -9.01 -2.97 -6.08
C ILE A 42 -8.06 -2.49 -7.18
N VAL A 43 -8.38 -2.77 -8.45
CA VAL A 43 -7.59 -2.29 -9.59
C VAL A 43 -7.53 -0.77 -9.60
N ASP A 44 -8.68 -0.11 -9.48
CA ASP A 44 -8.76 1.36 -9.45
C ASP A 44 -7.99 1.95 -8.27
N TYR A 45 -8.02 1.30 -7.11
CA TYR A 45 -7.23 1.70 -5.95
C TYR A 45 -5.73 1.59 -6.24
N ILE A 46 -5.26 0.46 -6.80
CA ILE A 46 -3.85 0.24 -7.13
C ILE A 46 -3.37 1.25 -8.17
N LEU A 47 -4.15 1.49 -9.22
CA LEU A 47 -3.80 2.44 -10.29
C LEU A 47 -3.75 3.90 -9.81
N ASN A 48 -4.43 4.21 -8.71
CA ASN A 48 -4.45 5.55 -8.12
C ASN A 48 -3.45 5.74 -6.97
N ILE A 49 -2.60 4.74 -6.68
CA ILE A 49 -1.55 4.90 -5.68
C ILE A 49 -0.51 5.91 -6.17
N LYS A 50 -0.43 7.03 -5.47
CA LYS A 50 0.52 8.10 -5.79
C LYS A 50 1.85 7.98 -5.04
N LYS A 51 1.82 7.34 -3.88
CA LYS A 51 3.03 7.09 -3.07
C LYS A 51 2.83 5.86 -2.20
N TYR A 52 3.90 5.10 -2.02
CA TYR A 52 3.93 3.99 -1.07
C TYR A 52 5.35 3.72 -0.58
N LYS A 53 5.45 3.03 0.54
CA LYS A 53 6.67 2.41 1.06
C LYS A 53 6.37 0.96 1.35
N ALA A 54 7.27 0.08 0.94
CA ALA A 54 7.16 -1.36 1.14
C ALA A 54 8.50 -1.96 1.54
N ASN A 55 8.45 -2.99 2.36
CA ASN A 55 9.58 -3.86 2.63
C ASN A 55 9.34 -5.17 1.88
N ILE A 56 10.24 -5.51 0.97
CA ILE A 56 10.10 -6.64 0.06
C ILE A 56 11.12 -7.70 0.44
N SER A 57 10.67 -8.93 0.70
CA SER A 57 11.55 -10.08 0.89
C SER A 57 11.53 -10.97 -0.35
N VAL A 58 12.68 -11.10 -1.00
CA VAL A 58 12.85 -11.92 -2.20
C VAL A 58 13.74 -13.11 -1.86
N GLN A 59 13.26 -14.31 -2.15
CA GLN A 59 14.05 -15.53 -2.04
C GLN A 59 14.35 -16.09 -3.42
N VAL A 60 15.62 -16.11 -3.79
CA VAL A 60 16.10 -16.68 -5.05
C VAL A 60 16.65 -18.06 -4.79
N ASN A 61 15.99 -19.07 -5.38
CA ASN A 61 16.42 -20.45 -5.31
C ASN A 61 17.09 -20.84 -6.63
N SER A 62 18.35 -21.22 -6.58
CA SER A 62 19.06 -21.85 -7.71
C SER A 62 19.38 -23.30 -7.36
N ASN A 63 19.85 -24.09 -8.34
CA ASN A 63 20.14 -25.51 -8.14
C ASN A 63 21.13 -25.82 -7.00
N LYS A 64 21.93 -24.83 -6.58
CA LYS A 64 22.99 -25.01 -5.57
C LYS A 64 22.87 -24.03 -4.39
N ASN A 65 22.16 -22.89 -4.55
CA ASN A 65 22.16 -21.82 -3.59
C ASN A 65 20.76 -21.28 -3.34
N LYS A 66 20.50 -20.90 -2.10
CA LYS A 66 19.32 -20.13 -1.68
C LYS A 66 19.81 -18.79 -1.16
N ASN A 67 19.43 -17.71 -1.83
CA ASN A 67 19.74 -16.35 -1.40
C ASN A 67 18.47 -15.63 -1.02
N LYS A 68 18.51 -14.92 0.10
CA LYS A 68 17.43 -14.05 0.56
C LYS A 68 17.89 -12.61 0.44
N TYR A 69 17.03 -11.77 -0.10
CA TYR A 69 17.23 -10.33 -0.22
C TYR A 69 16.09 -9.62 0.50
N ILE A 70 16.41 -8.58 1.22
CA ILE A 70 15.43 -7.64 1.79
C ILE A 70 15.68 -6.29 1.15
N LEU A 71 14.62 -5.72 0.58
CA LEU A 71 14.64 -4.45 -0.12
C LEU A 71 13.63 -3.51 0.54
N ASN A 72 14.00 -2.28 0.77
CA ASN A 72 13.06 -1.20 1.01
C ASN A 72 12.73 -0.55 -0.33
N GLN A 73 11.46 -0.41 -0.61
CA GLN A 73 10.97 0.27 -1.79
C GLN A 73 10.13 1.46 -1.42
N GLU A 74 10.38 2.56 -2.11
CA GLU A 74 9.63 3.79 -2.00
C GLU A 74 9.25 4.29 -3.39
N TYR A 75 8.02 4.69 -3.57
CA TYR A 75 7.50 5.36 -4.75
C TYR A 75 6.87 6.67 -4.33
N ASN A 76 7.11 7.74 -5.07
CA ASN A 76 6.58 9.07 -4.79
C ASN A 76 5.80 9.65 -5.97
N GLU A 77 5.08 10.76 -5.71
CA GLU A 77 4.23 11.44 -6.70
C GLU A 77 5.01 12.06 -7.87
N GLU A 78 6.34 12.15 -7.78
CA GLU A 78 7.22 12.68 -8.81
C GLU A 78 7.68 11.60 -9.81
N ASN A 79 7.00 10.45 -9.85
CA ASN A 79 7.38 9.26 -10.62
C ASN A 79 8.80 8.76 -10.31
N GLU A 80 9.23 8.96 -9.07
CA GLU A 80 10.51 8.45 -8.61
C GLU A 80 10.29 7.15 -7.83
N ALA A 81 10.95 6.08 -8.27
CA ALA A 81 10.98 4.81 -7.60
C ALA A 81 12.38 4.56 -7.04
N ILE A 82 12.48 4.32 -5.74
CA ILE A 82 13.74 4.03 -5.04
C ILE A 82 13.65 2.64 -4.45
N GLN A 83 14.65 1.82 -4.74
CA GLN A 83 14.86 0.52 -4.10
C GLN A 83 16.20 0.52 -3.39
N GLU A 84 16.21 0.17 -2.12
CA GLU A 84 17.42 0.09 -1.31
C GLU A 84 17.60 -1.33 -0.76
N VAL A 85 18.76 -1.92 -0.99
CA VAL A 85 19.08 -3.24 -0.45
C VAL A 85 19.42 -3.13 1.03
N VAL A 86 18.67 -3.86 1.86
CA VAL A 86 18.87 -3.96 3.33
C VAL A 86 19.65 -5.22 3.66
N GLU A 87 19.37 -6.32 2.97
CA GLU A 87 20.06 -7.61 3.10
C GLU A 87 20.32 -8.21 1.72
N PRO A 88 21.43 -8.92 1.54
CA PRO A 88 22.48 -9.27 2.49
C PRO A 88 23.53 -8.15 2.68
N VAL A 89 24.30 -8.24 3.75
CA VAL A 89 25.26 -7.22 4.17
C VAL A 89 26.31 -6.86 3.11
N ASN A 90 26.71 -7.82 2.25
CA ASN A 90 27.71 -7.60 1.20
C ASN A 90 27.29 -6.63 0.10
N ILE A 91 25.98 -6.39 -0.06
CA ILE A 91 25.41 -5.43 -1.02
C ILE A 91 24.47 -4.42 -0.34
N MET A 92 24.46 -4.39 0.99
CA MET A 92 23.65 -3.46 1.77
C MET A 92 23.99 -2.01 1.40
N GLY A 93 22.95 -1.18 1.28
CA GLY A 93 23.09 0.23 0.93
C GLY A 93 23.20 0.49 -0.58
N VAL A 94 23.15 -0.55 -1.42
CA VAL A 94 22.93 -0.34 -2.87
C VAL A 94 21.55 0.22 -3.07
N LYS A 95 21.46 1.36 -3.76
CA LYS A 95 20.20 2.01 -4.15
C LYS A 95 20.05 1.99 -5.66
N ILE A 96 18.86 1.68 -6.09
CA ILE A 96 18.42 1.79 -7.48
C ILE A 96 17.33 2.85 -7.51
N ILE A 97 17.57 3.92 -8.26
CA ILE A 97 16.66 5.06 -8.38
C ILE A 97 16.23 5.17 -9.83
N LYS A 98 14.94 5.03 -10.07
CA LYS A 98 14.34 5.26 -11.40
C LYS A 98 13.57 6.57 -11.35
N LYS A 99 13.90 7.49 -12.25
CA LYS A 99 13.22 8.77 -12.39
C LYS A 99 13.33 9.27 -13.82
N ASP A 100 12.21 9.72 -14.41
CA ASP A 100 12.16 10.36 -15.74
C ASP A 100 12.88 9.55 -16.85
N GLY A 101 12.71 8.21 -16.84
CA GLY A 101 13.34 7.32 -17.81
C GLY A 101 14.83 7.06 -17.58
N ASN A 102 15.40 7.59 -16.52
CA ASN A 102 16.80 7.35 -16.13
C ASN A 102 16.84 6.35 -14.97
N LEU A 103 17.88 5.52 -14.97
CA LEU A 103 18.17 4.58 -13.89
C LEU A 103 19.51 4.96 -13.26
N LYS A 104 19.51 5.30 -11.99
CA LYS A 104 20.72 5.54 -11.20
C LYS A 104 20.93 4.39 -10.24
N ILE A 105 22.14 3.82 -10.27
CA ILE A 105 22.57 2.84 -9.27
C ILE A 105 23.67 3.50 -8.45
N GLU A 106 23.50 3.51 -7.13
CA GLU A 106 24.48 4.07 -6.22
C GLU A 106 24.71 3.17 -5.01
N ASN A 107 25.91 3.28 -4.44
CA ASN A 107 26.24 2.72 -3.13
C ASN A 107 26.97 3.78 -2.32
N SER A 108 26.28 4.35 -1.36
CA SER A 108 26.81 5.44 -0.53
C SER A 108 27.99 5.00 0.32
N ASN A 109 28.04 3.74 0.74
CA ASN A 109 29.11 3.19 1.57
C ASN A 109 30.43 3.06 0.80
N LEU A 110 30.33 2.84 -0.52
CA LEU A 110 31.49 2.68 -1.40
C LEU A 110 31.76 3.92 -2.25
N ASN A 111 30.97 4.96 -2.09
CA ASN A 111 31.02 6.19 -2.91
C ASN A 111 30.98 5.91 -4.42
N LEU A 112 30.19 4.92 -4.82
CA LEU A 112 29.97 4.54 -6.22
C LEU A 112 28.62 5.04 -6.71
N SER A 113 28.60 5.57 -7.92
CA SER A 113 27.37 5.97 -8.60
C SER A 113 27.50 5.81 -10.11
N THR A 114 26.47 5.25 -10.74
CA THR A 114 26.39 5.10 -12.20
C THR A 114 24.99 5.48 -12.65
N ILE A 115 24.88 6.21 -13.76
CA ILE A 115 23.60 6.64 -14.34
C ILE A 115 23.48 6.01 -15.73
N PHE A 116 22.34 5.41 -16.00
CA PHE A 116 21.94 4.90 -17.30
C PHE A 116 20.82 5.80 -17.82
N GLU A 117 21.14 6.61 -18.82
CA GLU A 117 20.18 7.52 -19.45
C GLU A 117 19.28 6.74 -20.42
N ASN A 118 18.03 7.17 -20.55
CA ASN A 118 17.02 6.56 -21.43
C ASN A 118 16.93 5.03 -21.23
N TYR A 119 16.96 4.60 -19.99
CA TYR A 119 16.85 3.20 -19.64
C TYR A 119 15.45 2.67 -19.99
N GLN A 120 15.37 2.00 -21.12
CA GLN A 120 14.23 1.16 -21.46
C GLN A 120 14.51 -0.23 -20.88
N GLY A 121 14.04 -0.46 -19.67
CA GLY A 121 14.24 -1.73 -18.98
C GLY A 121 13.73 -2.91 -19.81
N ILE A 122 14.42 -4.03 -19.72
CA ILE A 122 13.92 -5.32 -20.22
C ILE A 122 12.63 -5.63 -19.45
N GLY A 123 11.49 -5.27 -20.06
CA GLY A 123 10.19 -5.31 -19.45
C GLY A 123 9.96 -4.16 -18.46
N GLU A 124 9.39 -3.06 -18.93
CA GLU A 124 8.86 -2.00 -18.05
C GLU A 124 7.93 -2.55 -16.96
N ASN A 125 7.46 -3.78 -17.14
CA ASN A 125 6.57 -4.51 -16.26
C ASN A 125 7.25 -5.16 -15.03
N TYR A 126 8.56 -5.26 -14.96
CA TYR A 126 9.26 -5.93 -13.85
C TYR A 126 9.71 -5.00 -12.74
N LEU A 127 9.84 -3.70 -13.02
CA LEU A 127 10.13 -2.67 -12.01
C LEU A 127 8.94 -1.74 -11.77
N ASP A 128 7.97 -1.70 -12.66
CA ASP A 128 6.65 -1.17 -12.39
C ASP A 128 5.92 -2.18 -11.50
N LEU A 129 6.04 -1.99 -10.20
CA LEU A 129 5.20 -2.67 -9.22
C LEU A 129 3.73 -2.22 -9.27
N ASN A 130 3.29 -1.77 -10.42
CA ASN A 130 1.88 -1.62 -10.76
C ASN A 130 1.24 -2.97 -11.13
N VAL A 131 1.95 -4.10 -10.90
CA VAL A 131 1.50 -5.44 -11.25
C VAL A 131 1.55 -6.35 -10.03
N PHE A 132 0.84 -5.96 -8.96
CA PHE A 132 0.39 -6.92 -7.95
C PHE A 132 -0.96 -6.53 -7.39
#